data_c9058acd514dedfeb0e64972af515ced
#
_entry.id   c9058acd514dedfeb0e64972af515ced
#
_cell.length_a   1.000
_cell.length_b   1.000
_cell.length_c   1.000
_cell.angle_alpha   90.00
_cell.angle_beta   90.00
_cell.angle_gamma   90.00
#
_symmetry.space_group_name_H-M   'P 1'
#
loop_
_entity.id
_entity.type
_entity.pdbx_description
1 polymer ?
#
loop_
_entity_poly.entity_id
_entity_poly.type
_entity_poly.pdbx_seq_one_letter_code
_entity_poly.pdbx_strand_id
1 'polypeptide(L)'
;MSPLPEDNPRDAGTRSAGLPASLIALFLAACGGGGGSAATPTPAATPAPTPAPAPTPTASINTALGAPARLLGGLGAGNAISDMTAQNIQPDIVDTYLVGVGSGAWPTWNSPSGAYVPLVSGNDKAIGAIPMFTLYQMAANGDGNLSGINDATFMTSYWAQVKLMYQKIAATGQPTLVNLEPDFWGYVQLQAPGGDPTQLAAQVSFMPECASLPNTAVGIAGCLLTLGRTYAPTAKIGFPASFFGETATSVGNFMAALGASKADYIVAETSDRDAGCFEAGLLPECTGRGTGPFYWDENNVTTPNFNQSLSDWSTVRGLLGNLPILFWQTPMGVPSTTPGGTTGHFRDYHVHYMLMHPTQYTAAGVFAIVFSAGAASQTTITTDGGQFATLFSAYLANPAPYPN
;
A
#
# COMPACT_ATOMS: atom_id res chain seq x y z
N MET A 1 -20.83 12.96 15.59
CA MET A 1 -19.96 12.31 14.60
C MET A 1 -19.90 13.27 13.42
N SER A 2 -18.80 13.99 13.27
CA SER A 2 -18.60 14.82 12.08
C SER A 2 -18.16 13.90 10.94
N PRO A 3 -18.65 14.11 9.71
CA PRO A 3 -18.18 13.36 8.56
C PRO A 3 -16.70 13.61 8.35
N LEU A 4 -15.99 12.60 7.87
CA LEU A 4 -14.62 12.73 7.38
C LEU A 4 -14.59 13.75 6.25
N PRO A 5 -13.56 14.59 6.11
CA PRO A 5 -13.44 15.45 4.95
C PRO A 5 -13.31 14.59 3.68
N GLU A 6 -14.30 14.71 2.81
CA GLU A 6 -14.29 14.18 1.46
C GLU A 6 -13.56 15.21 0.57
N ASP A 7 -12.24 15.25 0.61
CA ASP A 7 -11.49 16.01 -0.39
C ASP A 7 -10.10 15.42 -0.55
N ASN A 8 -9.89 14.75 -1.67
CA ASN A 8 -8.59 14.33 -2.12
C ASN A 8 -8.31 14.98 -3.49
N PRO A 9 -7.67 16.17 -3.55
CA PRO A 9 -7.35 16.82 -4.81
C PRO A 9 -6.18 16.10 -5.49
N ARG A 10 -6.46 15.38 -6.57
CA ARG A 10 -5.44 14.84 -7.47
C ARG A 10 -5.32 15.72 -8.69
N ASP A 11 -4.45 16.70 -8.66
CA ASP A 11 -4.01 17.44 -9.83
C ASP A 11 -2.52 17.20 -10.07
N ALA A 12 -2.19 16.25 -10.94
CA ALA A 12 -0.85 16.12 -11.52
C ALA A 12 -0.95 16.32 -13.03
N GLY A 13 -0.73 17.55 -13.45
CA GLY A 13 -0.66 17.92 -14.85
C GLY A 13 0.46 17.18 -15.59
N THR A 14 0.10 16.49 -16.65
CA THR A 14 1.02 15.90 -17.62
C THR A 14 1.78 17.00 -18.37
N ARG A 15 3.10 17.05 -18.20
CA ARG A 15 4.01 17.71 -19.14
C ARG A 15 4.81 16.64 -19.88
N SER A 16 4.52 16.51 -21.15
CA SER A 16 5.33 15.78 -22.12
C SER A 16 6.66 16.53 -22.38
N ALA A 17 7.79 15.90 -22.14
CA ALA A 17 9.08 16.36 -22.62
C ALA A 17 9.72 15.25 -23.43
N GLY A 18 10.08 15.61 -24.66
CA GLY A 18 10.64 14.71 -25.68
C GLY A 18 12.07 14.30 -25.40
N LEU A 19 12.39 13.11 -25.87
CA LEU A 19 13.70 12.49 -25.89
C LEU A 19 14.60 13.05 -26.99
N PRO A 20 15.91 13.07 -26.80
CA PRO A 20 16.85 12.87 -27.89
C PRO A 20 17.56 11.51 -27.81
N ALA A 21 17.56 10.85 -28.95
CA ALA A 21 18.33 9.64 -29.19
C ALA A 21 19.86 9.92 -29.21
N SER A 22 20.64 9.04 -28.62
CA SER A 22 22.09 8.98 -28.86
C SER A 22 22.56 7.54 -29.01
N LEU A 23 23.19 7.33 -30.16
CA LEU A 23 23.91 6.15 -30.57
C LEU A 23 25.11 5.86 -29.65
N ILE A 24 25.38 4.61 -29.39
CA ILE A 24 26.71 4.15 -28.95
C ILE A 24 27.15 2.92 -29.77
N ALA A 25 28.39 3.03 -30.24
CA ALA A 25 29.07 2.12 -31.14
C ALA A 25 29.66 0.89 -30.44
N LEU A 26 29.66 -0.20 -31.17
CA LEU A 26 30.36 -1.46 -30.89
C LEU A 26 31.90 -1.29 -31.00
N PHE A 27 32.65 -1.90 -30.11
CA PHE A 27 34.03 -2.30 -30.35
C PHE A 27 34.23 -3.77 -30.01
N LEU A 28 34.52 -4.53 -31.05
CA LEU A 28 35.15 -5.85 -30.98
C LEU A 28 36.67 -5.66 -30.96
N ALA A 29 37.39 -6.42 -30.14
CA ALA A 29 38.80 -6.74 -30.36
C ALA A 29 39.09 -8.17 -29.91
N ALA A 30 39.46 -9.00 -30.89
CA ALA A 30 40.01 -10.33 -30.70
C ALA A 30 41.55 -10.27 -30.89
N CYS A 31 42.27 -11.13 -30.13
CA CYS A 31 43.57 -11.77 -30.45
C CYS A 31 43.99 -12.56 -29.22
N GLY A 32 44.24 -13.83 -29.17
CA GLY A 32 44.98 -14.74 -30.00
C GLY A 32 46.44 -14.89 -29.52
N GLY A 33 46.81 -16.06 -28.90
CA GLY A 33 48.21 -16.37 -28.62
C GLY A 33 48.38 -17.54 -27.64
N GLY A 34 48.80 -18.70 -28.15
CA GLY A 34 49.02 -19.92 -27.38
C GLY A 34 50.45 -20.00 -26.79
N GLY A 35 50.65 -20.94 -25.89
CA GLY A 35 51.99 -21.30 -25.38
C GLY A 35 51.96 -22.23 -24.16
N GLY A 36 52.34 -23.49 -24.38
CA GLY A 36 53.21 -24.26 -23.51
C GLY A 36 52.73 -24.81 -22.16
N SER A 37 52.48 -26.11 -22.18
CA SER A 37 52.23 -26.92 -20.97
C SER A 37 53.48 -27.08 -20.10
N ALA A 38 53.33 -26.80 -18.80
CA ALA A 38 54.15 -27.38 -17.74
C ALA A 38 53.21 -27.96 -16.70
N ALA A 39 53.33 -29.25 -16.42
CA ALA A 39 52.53 -29.95 -15.42
C ALA A 39 52.97 -29.53 -14.03
N THR A 40 52.03 -28.94 -13.29
CA THR A 40 52.18 -28.61 -11.88
C THR A 40 51.48 -29.70 -11.04
N PRO A 41 52.04 -30.10 -9.85
CA PRO A 41 51.45 -31.15 -9.05
C PRO A 41 50.11 -30.71 -8.47
N THR A 42 49.14 -31.60 -8.55
CA THR A 42 47.80 -31.45 -8.05
C THR A 42 47.81 -31.24 -6.50
N PRO A 43 47.31 -30.10 -5.99
CA PRO A 43 47.10 -29.94 -4.57
C PRO A 43 45.96 -30.86 -4.08
N ALA A 44 46.14 -31.43 -2.87
CA ALA A 44 45.12 -32.25 -2.22
C ALA A 44 43.80 -31.45 -2.08
N ALA A 45 42.71 -32.08 -2.44
CA ALA A 45 41.37 -31.48 -2.36
C ALA A 45 41.04 -31.05 -0.91
N THR A 46 40.82 -29.76 -0.72
CA THR A 46 40.27 -29.22 0.52
C THR A 46 38.83 -29.80 0.73
N PRO A 47 38.46 -30.29 1.90
CA PRO A 47 37.08 -30.74 2.14
C PRO A 47 36.11 -29.64 1.82
N ALA A 48 35.07 -29.98 1.06
CA ALA A 48 33.99 -29.04 0.75
C ALA A 48 33.37 -28.52 2.05
N PRO A 49 33.10 -27.21 2.16
CA PRO A 49 32.44 -26.65 3.34
C PRO A 49 31.08 -27.32 3.51
N THR A 50 30.76 -27.71 4.73
CA THR A 50 29.45 -28.23 5.10
C THR A 50 28.38 -27.20 4.71
N PRO A 51 27.32 -27.60 3.96
CA PRO A 51 26.24 -26.68 3.62
C PRO A 51 25.71 -25.99 4.88
N ALA A 52 25.59 -24.66 4.82
CA ALA A 52 24.93 -23.91 5.88
C ALA A 52 23.50 -24.45 6.06
N PRO A 53 22.99 -24.52 7.30
CA PRO A 53 21.60 -24.91 7.53
C PRO A 53 20.69 -24.05 6.67
N ALA A 54 19.72 -24.68 5.99
CA ALA A 54 18.71 -23.96 5.24
C ALA A 54 18.04 -22.94 6.20
N PRO A 55 17.81 -21.68 5.77
CA PRO A 55 17.13 -20.71 6.62
C PRO A 55 15.78 -21.30 7.04
N THR A 56 15.47 -21.21 8.33
CA THR A 56 14.16 -21.59 8.86
C THR A 56 13.10 -20.79 8.09
N PRO A 57 12.05 -21.41 7.53
CA PRO A 57 11.00 -20.68 6.86
C PRO A 57 10.46 -19.58 7.76
N THR A 58 10.54 -18.34 7.32
CA THR A 58 9.89 -17.24 8.05
C THR A 58 8.38 -17.49 7.98
N ALA A 59 7.72 -17.49 9.14
CA ALA A 59 6.27 -17.64 9.18
C ALA A 59 5.59 -16.62 8.24
N SER A 60 4.57 -17.07 7.51
CA SER A 60 3.84 -16.16 6.61
C SER A 60 3.22 -15.01 7.38
N ILE A 61 2.93 -13.92 6.69
CA ILE A 61 2.27 -12.76 7.30
C ILE A 61 0.92 -13.14 7.91
N ASN A 62 0.17 -14.04 7.27
CA ASN A 62 -1.11 -14.54 7.78
C ASN A 62 -0.92 -15.28 9.11
N THR A 63 0.07 -16.16 9.20
CA THR A 63 0.41 -16.84 10.46
C THR A 63 0.80 -15.86 11.56
N ALA A 64 1.58 -14.83 11.22
CA ALA A 64 1.98 -13.80 12.17
C ALA A 64 0.80 -12.91 12.65
N LEU A 65 -0.25 -12.80 11.85
CA LEU A 65 -1.51 -12.12 12.18
C LEU A 65 -2.52 -13.04 12.90
N GLY A 66 -2.24 -14.34 13.02
CA GLY A 66 -3.23 -15.31 13.49
C GLY A 66 -4.39 -15.50 12.53
N ALA A 67 -4.22 -15.13 11.26
CA ALA A 67 -5.21 -15.21 10.21
C ALA A 67 -5.21 -16.57 9.49
N PRO A 68 -6.30 -16.95 8.81
CA PRO A 68 -6.33 -18.17 8.02
C PRO A 68 -5.34 -18.12 6.85
N ALA A 69 -4.80 -19.30 6.46
CA ALA A 69 -3.84 -19.45 5.37
C ALA A 69 -4.52 -19.37 3.99
N ARG A 70 -5.14 -18.24 3.69
CA ARG A 70 -5.83 -17.93 2.43
C ARG A 70 -5.69 -16.44 2.11
N LEU A 71 -6.08 -16.04 0.90
CA LEU A 71 -6.23 -14.63 0.58
C LEU A 71 -7.25 -14.00 1.52
N LEU A 72 -6.87 -12.92 2.22
CA LEU A 72 -7.75 -12.22 3.14
C LEU A 72 -8.55 -11.17 2.39
N GLY A 73 -9.83 -11.01 2.78
CA GLY A 73 -10.69 -9.95 2.27
C GLY A 73 -11.02 -8.93 3.35
N GLY A 74 -10.84 -7.66 3.05
CA GLY A 74 -11.08 -6.56 3.99
C GLY A 74 -12.04 -5.51 3.45
N LEU A 75 -12.51 -4.66 4.36
CA LEU A 75 -13.32 -3.48 4.05
C LEU A 75 -12.72 -2.24 4.71
N GLY A 76 -12.77 -1.12 4.01
CA GLY A 76 -12.24 0.16 4.46
C GLY A 76 -13.25 1.30 4.30
N ALA A 77 -12.76 2.49 4.06
CA ALA A 77 -13.54 3.73 4.00
C ALA A 77 -14.88 3.59 3.26
N GLY A 78 -15.91 4.21 3.80
CA GLY A 78 -17.28 4.15 3.27
C GLY A 78 -18.10 2.95 3.74
N ASN A 79 -17.51 1.96 4.41
CA ASN A 79 -18.20 0.74 4.85
C ASN A 79 -18.21 0.67 6.39
N ALA A 80 -19.36 0.90 7.00
CA ALA A 80 -19.50 0.88 8.47
C ALA A 80 -19.67 -0.55 9.01
N ILE A 81 -19.17 -0.81 10.22
CA ILE A 81 -19.32 -2.11 10.90
C ILE A 81 -20.80 -2.47 11.09
N SER A 82 -21.66 -1.49 11.35
CA SER A 82 -23.11 -1.71 11.45
C SER A 82 -23.70 -2.29 10.18
N ASP A 83 -23.25 -1.82 9.02
CA ASP A 83 -23.72 -2.27 7.72
C ASP A 83 -23.16 -3.67 7.37
N MET A 84 -21.90 -3.92 7.73
CA MET A 84 -21.30 -5.26 7.62
C MET A 84 -22.10 -6.27 8.43
N THR A 85 -22.45 -5.92 9.66
CA THR A 85 -23.24 -6.78 10.56
C THR A 85 -24.64 -7.00 10.01
N ALA A 86 -25.31 -5.94 9.52
CA ALA A 86 -26.66 -6.02 8.97
C ALA A 86 -26.73 -6.92 7.72
N GLN A 87 -25.65 -7.00 6.94
CA GLN A 87 -25.54 -7.84 5.75
C GLN A 87 -24.84 -9.20 6.01
N ASN A 88 -24.52 -9.50 7.27
CA ASN A 88 -23.80 -10.72 7.66
C ASN A 88 -22.43 -10.87 6.92
N ILE A 89 -21.75 -9.76 6.67
CA ILE A 89 -20.41 -9.72 6.12
C ILE A 89 -19.41 -9.79 7.28
N GLN A 90 -18.49 -10.75 7.23
CA GLN A 90 -17.40 -10.90 8.19
C GLN A 90 -16.06 -10.74 7.47
N PRO A 91 -15.58 -9.50 7.29
CA PRO A 91 -14.29 -9.27 6.66
C PRO A 91 -13.15 -9.74 7.57
N ASP A 92 -12.03 -10.13 6.97
CA ASP A 92 -10.81 -10.48 7.73
C ASP A 92 -10.10 -9.24 8.27
N ILE A 93 -10.23 -8.10 7.58
CA ILE A 93 -9.55 -6.84 7.89
C ILE A 93 -10.56 -5.70 7.83
N VAL A 94 -10.47 -4.77 8.78
CA VAL A 94 -11.17 -3.47 8.70
C VAL A 94 -10.13 -2.36 8.76
N ASP A 95 -10.12 -1.50 7.75
CA ASP A 95 -9.21 -0.36 7.65
C ASP A 95 -9.85 0.93 8.15
N THR A 96 -9.11 1.64 9.00
CA THR A 96 -9.53 2.92 9.59
C THR A 96 -8.40 3.94 9.51
N TYR A 97 -8.73 5.13 9.04
CA TYR A 97 -7.78 6.22 8.90
C TYR A 97 -7.50 6.93 10.24
N LEU A 98 -6.23 7.33 10.40
CA LEU A 98 -5.75 8.24 11.44
C LEU A 98 -5.20 9.50 10.78
N VAL A 99 -5.94 10.60 10.84
CA VAL A 99 -5.64 11.81 10.07
C VAL A 99 -5.36 13.03 10.94
N GLY A 100 -4.76 14.05 10.33
CA GLY A 100 -4.47 15.34 10.94
C GLY A 100 -3.19 15.36 11.76
N VAL A 101 -2.64 16.55 11.97
CA VAL A 101 -1.47 16.82 12.83
C VAL A 101 -1.79 17.97 13.77
N GLY A 102 -1.44 17.86 15.04
CA GLY A 102 -1.70 18.89 16.04
C GLY A 102 -3.14 18.91 16.56
N SER A 103 -3.72 20.08 16.68
CA SER A 103 -5.07 20.29 17.22
C SER A 103 -6.14 19.71 16.29
N GLY A 104 -7.13 18.97 16.84
CA GLY A 104 -8.20 18.35 16.07
C GLY A 104 -7.83 17.04 15.38
N ALA A 105 -6.55 16.64 15.43
CA ALA A 105 -6.07 15.37 14.89
C ALA A 105 -6.61 14.15 15.66
N TRP A 106 -6.46 12.98 15.08
CA TRP A 106 -6.99 11.71 15.59
C TRP A 106 -6.75 11.44 17.08
N PRO A 107 -5.63 11.88 17.73
CA PRO A 107 -5.48 11.66 19.18
C PRO A 107 -6.52 12.34 20.05
N THR A 108 -7.21 13.36 19.52
CA THR A 108 -8.20 14.16 20.25
C THR A 108 -9.65 13.73 20.00
N TRP A 109 -9.89 12.77 19.10
CA TRP A 109 -11.27 12.34 18.75
C TRP A 109 -11.99 11.63 19.89
N ASN A 110 -11.21 11.00 20.80
CA ASN A 110 -11.74 10.32 21.97
C ASN A 110 -10.88 10.64 23.22
N SER A 111 -11.48 10.56 24.39
CA SER A 111 -10.78 10.75 25.67
C SER A 111 -10.60 9.40 26.39
N PRO A 112 -9.43 9.16 27.01
CA PRO A 112 -8.21 9.96 27.00
C PRO A 112 -7.54 9.98 25.62
N SER A 113 -6.54 10.87 25.42
CA SER A 113 -5.82 11.02 24.13
C SER A 113 -5.40 9.67 23.55
N GLY A 114 -5.69 9.48 22.25
CA GLY A 114 -5.43 8.26 21.50
C GLY A 114 -6.39 7.10 21.82
N ALA A 115 -7.46 7.31 22.59
CA ALA A 115 -8.46 6.26 22.91
C ALA A 115 -9.23 5.79 21.67
N TYR A 116 -9.13 6.49 20.55
CA TYR A 116 -9.74 6.08 19.28
C TYR A 116 -9.18 4.74 18.78
N VAL A 117 -7.86 4.53 18.87
CA VAL A 117 -7.21 3.28 18.43
C VAL A 117 -7.75 2.05 19.17
N PRO A 118 -7.73 1.96 20.51
CA PRO A 118 -8.31 0.80 21.19
C PRO A 118 -9.82 0.67 21.03
N LEU A 119 -10.57 1.77 20.85
CA LEU A 119 -12.00 1.74 20.56
C LEU A 119 -12.26 1.03 19.22
N VAL A 120 -11.58 1.45 18.15
CA VAL A 120 -11.72 0.84 16.82
C VAL A 120 -11.26 -0.61 16.85
N SER A 121 -10.09 -0.90 17.42
CA SER A 121 -9.60 -2.29 17.54
C SER A 121 -10.60 -3.19 18.28
N GLY A 122 -11.29 -2.67 19.30
CA GLY A 122 -12.34 -3.40 20.02
C GLY A 122 -13.55 -3.72 19.17
N ASN A 123 -13.98 -2.76 18.35
CA ASN A 123 -15.09 -2.93 17.42
C ASN A 123 -14.77 -3.95 16.32
N ASP A 124 -13.58 -3.86 15.73
CA ASP A 124 -13.11 -4.79 14.69
C ASP A 124 -13.03 -6.22 15.23
N LYS A 125 -12.44 -6.36 16.42
CA LYS A 125 -12.37 -7.67 17.10
C LYS A 125 -13.76 -8.25 17.38
N ALA A 126 -14.73 -7.43 17.71
CA ALA A 126 -16.08 -7.91 18.01
C ALA A 126 -16.76 -8.60 16.82
N ILE A 127 -16.35 -8.25 15.59
CA ILE A 127 -16.79 -8.91 14.35
C ILE A 127 -15.76 -9.93 13.80
N GLY A 128 -14.69 -10.20 14.55
CA GLY A 128 -13.66 -11.15 14.16
C GLY A 128 -12.62 -10.63 13.18
N ALA A 129 -12.59 -9.32 12.93
CA ALA A 129 -11.66 -8.69 11.98
C ALA A 129 -10.35 -8.27 12.65
N ILE A 130 -9.28 -8.23 11.85
CA ILE A 130 -7.98 -7.67 12.19
C ILE A 130 -8.05 -6.16 11.92
N PRO A 131 -7.76 -5.30 12.91
CA PRO A 131 -7.68 -3.87 12.70
C PRO A 131 -6.51 -3.50 11.79
N MET A 132 -6.76 -2.63 10.84
CA MET A 132 -5.75 -1.96 10.02
C MET A 132 -5.88 -0.46 10.25
N PHE A 133 -4.76 0.20 10.53
CA PHE A 133 -4.72 1.64 10.67
C PHE A 133 -3.94 2.26 9.52
N THR A 134 -4.61 3.07 8.73
CA THR A 134 -4.00 3.90 7.70
C THR A 134 -3.63 5.24 8.31
N LEU A 135 -2.33 5.42 8.58
CA LEU A 135 -1.78 6.69 9.00
C LEU A 135 -1.71 7.63 7.80
N TYR A 136 -2.46 8.72 7.83
CA TYR A 136 -2.58 9.69 6.74
C TYR A 136 -2.49 11.12 7.30
N GLN A 137 -1.31 11.44 7.80
CA GLN A 137 -1.05 12.70 8.52
C GLN A 137 -0.21 13.69 7.70
N MET A 138 0.65 13.18 6.80
CA MET A 138 1.50 14.03 5.96
C MET A 138 0.70 14.90 4.99
N ALA A 139 -0.53 14.47 4.66
CA ALA A 139 -1.48 15.27 3.88
C ALA A 139 -2.21 16.37 4.69
N ALA A 140 -1.89 16.59 5.95
CA ALA A 140 -2.58 17.58 6.79
C ALA A 140 -2.48 19.03 6.26
N ASN A 141 -1.47 19.33 5.46
CA ASN A 141 -1.30 20.62 4.77
C ASN A 141 -1.82 20.60 3.32
N GLY A 142 -2.54 19.57 2.93
CA GLY A 142 -2.98 19.28 1.56
C GLY A 142 -2.10 18.24 0.87
N ASP A 143 -2.71 17.42 0.03
CA ASP A 143 -2.02 16.38 -0.74
C ASP A 143 -0.92 17.00 -1.62
N GLY A 144 0.24 16.36 -1.63
CA GLY A 144 1.40 16.83 -2.35
C GLY A 144 2.11 18.05 -1.74
N ASN A 145 1.59 18.62 -0.66
CA ASN A 145 2.26 19.71 0.04
C ASN A 145 3.27 19.15 1.07
N LEU A 146 4.51 19.01 0.65
CA LEU A 146 5.60 18.48 1.50
C LEU A 146 6.22 19.52 2.46
N SER A 147 5.71 20.76 2.55
CA SER A 147 6.30 21.81 3.41
C SER A 147 6.39 21.39 4.89
N GLY A 148 5.45 20.57 5.36
CA GLY A 148 5.41 20.10 6.75
C GLY A 148 6.65 19.30 7.18
N ILE A 149 7.28 18.55 6.27
CA ILE A 149 8.42 17.70 6.66
C ILE A 149 9.68 18.49 7.11
N ASN A 150 9.75 19.77 6.75
CA ASN A 150 10.81 20.69 7.17
C ASN A 150 10.39 21.63 8.31
N ASP A 151 9.10 21.64 8.68
CA ASP A 151 8.60 22.44 9.81
C ASP A 151 8.81 21.66 11.12
N ALA A 152 9.63 22.21 12.02
CA ALA A 152 9.95 21.57 13.29
C ALA A 152 8.72 21.42 14.20
N THR A 153 7.76 22.35 14.16
CA THR A 153 6.53 22.28 14.98
C THR A 153 5.60 21.19 14.47
N PHE A 154 5.42 21.13 13.14
CA PHE A 154 4.65 20.08 12.49
C PHE A 154 5.24 18.70 12.80
N MET A 155 6.54 18.51 12.56
CA MET A 155 7.19 17.23 12.75
C MET A 155 7.30 16.81 14.23
N THR A 156 7.39 17.77 15.18
CA THR A 156 7.29 17.45 16.60
C THR A 156 5.93 16.86 16.95
N SER A 157 4.86 17.45 16.46
CA SER A 157 3.49 16.95 16.65
C SER A 157 3.28 15.62 15.96
N TYR A 158 3.75 15.49 14.72
CA TYR A 158 3.69 14.28 13.92
C TYR A 158 4.36 13.09 14.64
N TRP A 159 5.62 13.22 15.03
CA TRP A 159 6.35 12.13 15.70
C TRP A 159 5.73 11.74 17.05
N ALA A 160 5.24 12.72 17.81
CA ALA A 160 4.53 12.43 19.06
C ALA A 160 3.28 11.59 18.81
N GLN A 161 2.54 11.88 17.74
CA GLN A 161 1.32 11.17 17.37
C GLN A 161 1.61 9.78 16.80
N VAL A 162 2.63 9.64 15.96
CA VAL A 162 3.10 8.31 15.46
C VAL A 162 3.49 7.41 16.63
N LYS A 163 4.29 7.93 17.57
CA LYS A 163 4.66 7.20 18.78
C LYS A 163 3.43 6.78 19.59
N LEU A 164 2.50 7.70 19.80
CA LEU A 164 1.25 7.42 20.51
C LEU A 164 0.43 6.33 19.81
N MET A 165 0.31 6.36 18.47
CA MET A 165 -0.37 5.32 17.70
C MET A 165 0.19 3.94 18.03
N TYR A 166 1.50 3.77 17.91
CA TYR A 166 2.13 2.47 18.18
C TYR A 166 1.98 2.04 19.65
N GLN A 167 2.08 2.96 20.60
CA GLN A 167 1.82 2.66 22.02
C GLN A 167 0.37 2.19 22.25
N LYS A 168 -0.59 2.81 21.58
CA LYS A 168 -2.00 2.43 21.70
C LYS A 168 -2.29 1.10 21.00
N ILE A 169 -1.69 0.84 19.85
CA ILE A 169 -1.74 -0.46 19.17
C ILE A 169 -1.22 -1.57 20.09
N ALA A 170 -0.02 -1.39 20.66
CA ALA A 170 0.56 -2.37 21.58
C ALA A 170 -0.34 -2.65 22.78
N ALA A 171 -0.97 -1.61 23.33
CA ALA A 171 -1.86 -1.75 24.49
C ALA A 171 -3.13 -2.58 24.21
N THR A 172 -3.53 -2.75 22.94
CA THR A 172 -4.66 -3.63 22.58
C THR A 172 -4.34 -5.10 22.70
N GLY A 173 -3.05 -5.48 22.59
CA GLY A 173 -2.59 -6.86 22.54
C GLY A 173 -3.09 -7.65 21.33
N GLN A 174 -3.60 -6.97 20.31
CA GLN A 174 -4.16 -7.61 19.12
C GLN A 174 -3.18 -7.55 17.93
N PRO A 175 -3.20 -8.58 17.05
CA PRO A 175 -2.58 -8.45 15.74
C PRO A 175 -3.15 -7.23 15.00
N THR A 176 -2.28 -6.43 14.42
CA THR A 176 -2.68 -5.16 13.80
C THR A 176 -1.85 -4.92 12.55
N LEU A 177 -2.48 -4.42 11.48
CA LEU A 177 -1.84 -3.92 10.28
C LEU A 177 -1.71 -2.39 10.36
N VAL A 178 -0.61 -1.86 9.85
CA VAL A 178 -0.39 -0.40 9.75
C VAL A 178 0.03 -0.07 8.33
N ASN A 179 -0.69 0.84 7.69
CA ASN A 179 -0.41 1.43 6.40
C ASN A 179 0.13 2.84 6.60
N LEU A 180 1.31 3.13 6.07
CA LEU A 180 2.09 4.32 6.42
C LEU A 180 2.05 5.38 5.33
N GLU A 181 1.23 6.41 5.50
CA GLU A 181 1.22 7.63 4.70
C GLU A 181 1.00 7.37 3.19
N PRO A 182 -0.17 6.86 2.80
CA PRO A 182 -0.55 6.78 1.38
C PRO A 182 -0.37 8.11 0.66
N ASP A 183 -0.14 8.06 -0.65
CA ASP A 183 0.14 9.19 -1.53
C ASP A 183 1.46 9.94 -1.22
N PHE A 184 1.81 10.10 0.04
CA PHE A 184 2.98 10.86 0.48
C PHE A 184 4.27 10.42 -0.22
N TRP A 185 4.51 9.11 -0.32
CA TRP A 185 5.74 8.59 -0.92
C TRP A 185 5.80 8.82 -2.42
N GLY A 186 4.67 8.78 -3.11
CA GLY A 186 4.57 9.15 -4.52
C GLY A 186 4.93 10.64 -4.72
N TYR A 187 4.41 11.53 -3.88
CA TYR A 187 4.78 12.95 -3.93
C TYR A 187 6.25 13.18 -3.55
N VAL A 188 6.80 12.42 -2.61
CA VAL A 188 8.24 12.44 -2.31
C VAL A 188 9.04 12.04 -3.55
N GLN A 189 8.65 10.99 -4.28
CA GLN A 189 9.31 10.57 -5.51
C GLN A 189 9.29 11.68 -6.57
N LEU A 190 8.14 12.30 -6.78
CA LEU A 190 7.97 13.37 -7.78
C LEU A 190 8.75 14.64 -7.44
N GLN A 191 8.88 14.99 -6.16
CA GLN A 191 9.47 16.26 -5.72
C GLN A 191 10.92 16.15 -5.27
N ALA A 192 11.42 14.95 -4.97
CA ALA A 192 12.82 14.75 -4.63
C ALA A 192 13.70 15.00 -5.87
N PRO A 193 14.83 15.72 -5.72
CA PRO A 193 15.76 15.95 -6.82
C PRO A 193 16.19 14.62 -7.48
N GLY A 194 15.87 14.46 -8.77
CA GLY A 194 16.16 13.24 -9.51
C GLY A 194 15.41 11.98 -9.03
N GLY A 195 14.32 12.14 -8.27
CA GLY A 195 13.60 11.03 -7.67
C GLY A 195 14.38 10.34 -6.54
N ASP A 196 15.43 10.96 -6.01
CA ASP A 196 16.28 10.39 -4.97
C ASP A 196 15.80 10.80 -3.57
N PRO A 197 15.22 9.91 -2.76
CA PRO A 197 14.68 10.24 -1.44
C PRO A 197 15.76 10.70 -0.43
N THR A 198 17.04 10.45 -0.72
CA THR A 198 18.15 10.95 0.13
C THR A 198 18.38 12.45 -0.02
N GLN A 199 17.89 13.05 -1.11
CA GLN A 199 18.06 14.46 -1.43
C GLN A 199 16.91 15.34 -0.90
N LEU A 200 15.80 14.75 -0.46
CA LEU A 200 14.69 15.50 0.11
C LEU A 200 14.88 15.67 1.61
N ALA A 201 15.19 16.90 2.04
CA ALA A 201 15.42 17.22 3.45
C ALA A 201 14.13 17.07 4.29
N ALA A 202 14.28 16.64 5.55
CA ALA A 202 13.19 16.48 6.51
C ALA A 202 13.69 16.58 7.96
N GLN A 203 12.79 16.85 8.90
CA GLN A 203 13.08 16.93 10.34
C GLN A 203 12.88 15.56 11.00
N VAL A 204 13.96 14.84 11.31
CA VAL A 204 13.92 13.46 11.84
C VAL A 204 14.73 13.27 13.10
N SER A 205 16.02 13.65 13.08
CA SER A 205 17.00 13.28 14.11
C SER A 205 16.78 13.90 15.49
N PHE A 206 15.88 14.88 15.60
CA PHE A 206 15.51 15.43 16.91
C PHE A 206 14.59 14.47 17.71
N MET A 207 13.96 13.50 17.06
CA MET A 207 13.25 12.41 17.73
C MET A 207 14.27 11.47 18.36
N PRO A 208 14.26 11.26 19.70
CA PRO A 208 15.33 10.51 20.37
C PRO A 208 15.55 9.10 19.81
N GLU A 209 14.49 8.39 19.50
CA GLU A 209 14.55 7.03 18.94
C GLU A 209 15.14 7.00 17.52
N CYS A 210 15.15 8.13 16.85
CA CYS A 210 15.57 8.30 15.46
C CYS A 210 16.83 9.16 15.31
N ALA A 211 17.52 9.48 16.39
CA ALA A 211 18.64 10.42 16.42
C ALA A 211 19.82 10.03 15.50
N SER A 212 19.97 8.75 15.18
CA SER A 212 20.99 8.25 14.25
C SER A 212 20.57 8.24 12.78
N LEU A 213 19.31 8.57 12.49
CA LEU A 213 18.78 8.56 11.13
C LEU A 213 19.04 9.89 10.42
N PRO A 214 19.17 9.91 9.08
CA PRO A 214 19.39 11.12 8.33
C PRO A 214 18.16 12.04 8.36
N ASN A 215 18.37 13.34 8.29
CA ASN A 215 17.31 14.33 8.16
C ASN A 215 16.84 14.43 6.69
N THR A 216 16.30 13.33 6.16
CA THR A 216 15.78 13.21 4.79
C THR A 216 14.53 12.33 4.76
N ALA A 217 13.90 12.18 3.60
CA ALA A 217 12.76 11.28 3.42
C ALA A 217 13.10 9.82 3.81
N VAL A 218 14.32 9.37 3.53
CA VAL A 218 14.81 8.04 3.99
C VAL A 218 14.79 7.95 5.52
N GLY A 219 15.16 9.04 6.20
CA GLY A 219 15.07 9.10 7.65
C GLY A 219 13.64 9.06 8.17
N ILE A 220 12.68 9.68 7.47
CA ILE A 220 11.26 9.56 7.83
C ILE A 220 10.82 8.08 7.78
N ALA A 221 11.07 7.40 6.67
CA ALA A 221 10.72 5.98 6.53
C ALA A 221 11.40 5.12 7.60
N GLY A 222 12.69 5.34 7.85
CA GLY A 222 13.45 4.65 8.88
C GLY A 222 12.90 4.88 10.30
N CYS A 223 12.48 6.11 10.60
CA CYS A 223 11.94 6.48 11.90
C CYS A 223 10.56 5.85 12.16
N LEU A 224 9.69 5.84 11.15
CA LEU A 224 8.39 5.16 11.21
C LEU A 224 8.56 3.67 11.57
N LEU A 225 9.50 2.98 10.92
CA LEU A 225 9.81 1.58 11.23
C LEU A 225 10.42 1.44 12.64
N THR A 226 11.37 2.31 13.00
CA THR A 226 12.03 2.28 14.32
C THR A 226 11.01 2.42 15.45
N LEU A 227 10.09 3.38 15.35
CA LEU A 227 9.04 3.58 16.33
C LEU A 227 8.10 2.37 16.40
N GLY A 228 7.72 1.82 15.25
CA GLY A 228 6.87 0.64 15.19
C GLY A 228 7.51 -0.59 15.85
N ARG A 229 8.76 -0.89 15.51
CA ARG A 229 9.50 -2.02 16.11
C ARG A 229 9.76 -1.83 17.60
N THR A 230 9.92 -0.57 18.04
CA THR A 230 10.16 -0.24 19.46
C THR A 230 8.88 -0.35 20.29
N TYR A 231 7.78 0.22 19.83
CA TYR A 231 6.58 0.38 20.65
C TYR A 231 5.48 -0.64 20.36
N ALA A 232 5.40 -1.19 19.14
CA ALA A 232 4.42 -2.20 18.74
C ALA A 232 5.08 -3.33 17.92
N PRO A 233 6.00 -4.12 18.49
CA PRO A 233 6.80 -5.09 17.76
C PRO A 233 5.98 -6.20 17.07
N THR A 234 4.74 -6.42 17.50
CA THR A 234 3.83 -7.41 16.89
C THR A 234 3.00 -6.84 15.73
N ALA A 235 2.91 -5.53 15.60
CA ALA A 235 2.23 -4.90 14.48
C ALA A 235 2.97 -5.19 13.16
N LYS A 236 2.22 -5.43 12.09
CA LYS A 236 2.75 -5.58 10.75
C LYS A 236 2.64 -4.25 10.02
N ILE A 237 3.76 -3.79 9.51
CA ILE A 237 3.91 -2.43 8.95
C ILE A 237 4.11 -2.53 7.45
N GLY A 238 3.29 -1.81 6.69
CA GLY A 238 3.35 -1.70 5.24
C GLY A 238 3.64 -0.29 4.76
N PHE A 239 4.39 -0.18 3.67
CA PHE A 239 4.55 1.06 2.94
C PHE A 239 3.69 1.04 1.70
N PRO A 240 2.85 2.06 1.51
CA PRO A 240 2.13 2.25 0.27
C PRO A 240 3.06 2.79 -0.82
N ALA A 241 2.85 2.32 -2.03
CA ALA A 241 3.56 2.79 -3.21
C ALA A 241 2.54 3.27 -4.24
N SER A 242 2.73 4.48 -4.73
CA SER A 242 1.86 5.13 -5.71
C SER A 242 2.60 5.28 -7.03
N PHE A 243 1.95 4.99 -8.14
CA PHE A 243 2.62 5.10 -9.44
C PHE A 243 2.74 6.55 -9.92
N PHE A 244 1.69 7.36 -9.80
CA PHE A 244 1.65 8.77 -10.24
C PHE A 244 2.26 9.04 -11.61
N GLY A 245 2.05 8.09 -12.55
CA GLY A 245 2.58 8.16 -13.91
C GLY A 245 3.98 7.55 -14.09
N GLU A 246 4.61 7.10 -13.02
CA GLU A 246 5.90 6.40 -13.04
C GLU A 246 5.74 4.92 -13.46
N THR A 247 6.85 4.29 -13.87
CA THR A 247 6.88 2.86 -14.18
C THR A 247 7.06 2.03 -12.92
N ALA A 248 6.63 0.76 -12.94
CA ALA A 248 6.81 -0.17 -11.84
C ALA A 248 8.28 -0.32 -11.40
N THR A 249 9.22 -0.27 -12.35
CA THR A 249 10.65 -0.30 -12.07
C THR A 249 11.12 0.97 -11.36
N SER A 250 10.66 2.15 -11.80
CA SER A 250 10.97 3.43 -11.15
C SER A 250 10.46 3.45 -9.70
N VAL A 251 9.20 3.10 -9.50
CA VAL A 251 8.58 3.03 -8.17
C VAL A 251 9.30 2.03 -7.27
N GLY A 252 9.55 0.82 -7.76
CA GLY A 252 10.25 -0.20 -6.98
C GLY A 252 11.65 0.21 -6.55
N ASN A 253 12.41 0.85 -7.44
CA ASN A 253 13.76 1.37 -7.13
C ASN A 253 13.69 2.51 -6.11
N PHE A 254 12.75 3.44 -6.26
CA PHE A 254 12.53 4.51 -5.29
C PHE A 254 12.19 3.95 -3.90
N MET A 255 11.24 3.04 -3.82
CA MET A 255 10.84 2.42 -2.55
C MET A 255 11.97 1.60 -1.92
N ALA A 256 12.82 0.94 -2.73
CA ALA A 256 14.02 0.27 -2.24
C ALA A 256 15.03 1.27 -1.65
N ALA A 257 15.29 2.37 -2.35
CA ALA A 257 16.16 3.46 -1.85
C ALA A 257 15.61 4.12 -0.58
N LEU A 258 14.29 4.23 -0.46
CA LEU A 258 13.60 4.70 0.76
C LEU A 258 13.81 3.75 1.95
N GLY A 259 14.12 2.48 1.69
CA GLY A 259 14.28 1.45 2.71
C GLY A 259 13.00 0.66 3.01
N ALA A 260 11.98 0.75 2.16
CA ALA A 260 10.70 0.05 2.32
C ALA A 260 10.82 -1.48 2.33
N SER A 261 11.90 -2.05 1.79
CA SER A 261 12.21 -3.49 1.89
C SER A 261 12.38 -4.00 3.32
N LYS A 262 12.50 -3.12 4.33
CA LYS A 262 12.57 -3.45 5.76
C LYS A 262 11.18 -3.53 6.44
N ALA A 263 10.11 -3.23 5.70
CA ALA A 263 8.74 -3.38 6.16
C ALA A 263 8.30 -4.86 6.19
N ASP A 264 7.07 -5.12 6.63
CA ASP A 264 6.50 -6.48 6.63
C ASP A 264 5.76 -6.78 5.32
N TYR A 265 5.24 -5.74 4.65
CA TYR A 265 4.48 -5.87 3.39
C TYR A 265 4.47 -4.57 2.59
N ILE A 266 4.05 -4.67 1.33
CA ILE A 266 3.80 -3.55 0.44
C ILE A 266 2.31 -3.29 0.41
N VAL A 267 1.90 -2.03 0.43
CA VAL A 267 0.52 -1.63 0.16
C VAL A 267 0.44 -1.17 -1.29
N ALA A 268 -0.37 -1.87 -2.07
CA ALA A 268 -0.58 -1.61 -3.49
C ALA A 268 -1.89 -0.85 -3.69
N GLU A 269 -1.84 0.28 -4.35
CA GLU A 269 -3.04 1.03 -4.73
C GLU A 269 -3.58 0.52 -6.07
N THR A 270 -4.91 0.51 -6.20
CA THR A 270 -5.56 0.37 -7.49
C THR A 270 -5.84 1.77 -8.03
N SER A 271 -5.17 2.12 -9.13
CA SER A 271 -5.14 3.51 -9.62
C SER A 271 -6.43 4.00 -10.29
N ASP A 272 -7.44 3.18 -10.42
CA ASP A 272 -8.70 3.48 -11.09
C ASP A 272 -9.91 3.52 -10.16
N ARG A 273 -9.70 3.58 -8.84
CA ARG A 273 -10.79 3.69 -7.86
C ARG A 273 -11.76 4.85 -8.14
N ASP A 274 -11.36 5.79 -8.95
CA ASP A 274 -12.11 6.97 -9.32
C ASP A 274 -12.76 6.85 -10.72
N ALA A 275 -12.73 5.69 -11.34
CA ALA A 275 -13.22 5.48 -12.71
C ALA A 275 -14.65 6.00 -12.95
N GLY A 276 -15.55 5.77 -12.00
CA GLY A 276 -16.91 6.32 -12.06
C GLY A 276 -16.97 7.83 -11.94
N CYS A 277 -16.11 8.44 -11.14
CA CYS A 277 -15.99 9.89 -11.04
C CYS A 277 -15.46 10.50 -12.35
N PHE A 278 -14.47 9.86 -12.96
CA PHE A 278 -13.91 10.30 -14.26
C PHE A 278 -14.94 10.24 -15.37
N GLU A 279 -15.73 9.16 -15.43
CA GLU A 279 -16.80 9.02 -16.44
C GLU A 279 -17.86 10.09 -16.27
N ALA A 280 -18.26 10.37 -15.06
CA ALA A 280 -19.36 11.29 -14.78
C ALA A 280 -18.91 12.75 -14.64
N GLY A 281 -17.61 13.01 -14.41
CA GLY A 281 -17.09 14.35 -14.15
C GLY A 281 -17.75 15.00 -12.92
N LEU A 282 -17.95 14.22 -11.84
CA LEU A 282 -18.73 14.65 -10.69
C LEU A 282 -17.99 15.65 -9.78
N LEU A 283 -16.67 15.58 -9.76
CA LEU A 283 -15.82 16.45 -8.95
C LEU A 283 -14.81 17.18 -9.84
N PRO A 284 -14.29 18.34 -9.43
CA PRO A 284 -13.29 19.08 -10.19
C PRO A 284 -12.08 18.25 -10.61
N GLU A 285 -11.56 17.42 -9.71
CA GLU A 285 -10.43 16.53 -9.94
C GLU A 285 -10.73 15.38 -10.90
N CYS A 286 -12.00 15.07 -11.11
CA CYS A 286 -12.45 14.05 -12.04
C CYS A 286 -12.72 14.58 -13.45
N THR A 287 -12.75 15.91 -13.61
CA THR A 287 -12.95 16.54 -14.92
C THR A 287 -11.64 16.56 -15.71
N GLY A 288 -11.73 16.54 -17.05
CA GLY A 288 -10.55 16.67 -17.91
C GLY A 288 -9.65 15.43 -17.98
N ARG A 289 -10.07 14.30 -17.45
CA ARG A 289 -9.30 13.04 -17.51
C ARG A 289 -9.37 12.32 -18.86
N GLY A 290 -9.93 12.94 -19.87
CA GLY A 290 -10.07 12.39 -21.22
C GLY A 290 -11.34 11.54 -21.39
N THR A 291 -11.31 10.64 -22.37
CA THR A 291 -12.48 9.85 -22.77
C THR A 291 -12.44 8.39 -22.30
N GLY A 292 -11.49 8.02 -21.48
CA GLY A 292 -11.27 6.63 -21.05
C GLY A 292 -10.46 5.81 -22.04
N PRO A 293 -10.40 4.50 -21.89
CA PRO A 293 -11.19 3.73 -20.90
C PRO A 293 -10.77 3.98 -19.46
N PHE A 294 -11.73 4.10 -18.55
CA PHE A 294 -11.47 4.29 -17.12
C PHE A 294 -11.61 2.99 -16.32
N TYR A 295 -12.46 2.06 -16.81
CA TYR A 295 -12.72 0.77 -16.16
C TYR A 295 -11.73 -0.28 -16.64
N TRP A 296 -11.27 -1.11 -15.73
CA TRP A 296 -10.35 -2.18 -16.06
C TRP A 296 -11.03 -3.29 -16.85
N ASP A 297 -10.33 -3.75 -17.88
CA ASP A 297 -10.84 -4.82 -18.75
C ASP A 297 -10.72 -6.19 -18.07
N GLU A 298 -11.87 -6.79 -17.74
CA GLU A 298 -11.96 -8.12 -17.15
C GLU A 298 -11.41 -9.22 -18.08
N ASN A 299 -11.43 -9.01 -19.40
CA ASN A 299 -10.89 -9.95 -20.38
C ASN A 299 -9.37 -9.82 -20.56
N ASN A 300 -8.74 -8.79 -19.97
CA ASN A 300 -7.32 -8.52 -20.06
C ASN A 300 -6.79 -8.32 -21.50
N VAL A 301 -7.60 -7.78 -22.39
CA VAL A 301 -7.24 -7.52 -23.79
C VAL A 301 -6.83 -6.07 -24.01
N THR A 302 -7.51 -5.15 -23.32
CA THR A 302 -7.25 -3.71 -23.41
C THR A 302 -6.72 -3.17 -22.08
N THR A 303 -6.13 -1.96 -22.10
CA THR A 303 -5.63 -1.29 -20.89
C THR A 303 -6.61 -0.20 -20.44
N PRO A 304 -6.77 0.06 -19.14
CA PRO A 304 -6.16 -0.66 -18.01
C PRO A 304 -6.76 -2.07 -17.82
N ASN A 305 -5.99 -3.00 -17.24
CA ASN A 305 -6.47 -4.36 -16.95
C ASN A 305 -5.78 -5.00 -15.73
N PHE A 306 -6.35 -6.09 -15.26
CA PHE A 306 -5.91 -6.77 -14.03
C PHE A 306 -4.56 -7.47 -14.17
N ASN A 307 -4.28 -8.09 -15.32
CA ASN A 307 -3.00 -8.77 -15.55
C ASN A 307 -1.83 -7.78 -15.60
N GLN A 308 -2.03 -6.62 -16.23
CA GLN A 308 -1.02 -5.58 -16.25
C GLN A 308 -0.72 -5.09 -14.82
N SER A 309 -1.75 -4.77 -14.03
CA SER A 309 -1.59 -4.36 -12.65
C SER A 309 -0.84 -5.39 -11.81
N LEU A 310 -1.19 -6.68 -11.91
CA LEU A 310 -0.46 -7.74 -11.21
C LEU A 310 1.01 -7.86 -11.65
N SER A 311 1.29 -7.67 -12.94
CA SER A 311 2.66 -7.67 -13.48
C SER A 311 3.47 -6.51 -12.91
N ASP A 312 2.88 -5.31 -12.87
CA ASP A 312 3.52 -4.10 -12.35
C ASP A 312 3.83 -4.25 -10.85
N TRP A 313 2.86 -4.71 -10.06
CA TRP A 313 3.08 -4.97 -8.63
C TRP A 313 4.04 -6.12 -8.36
N SER A 314 4.09 -7.13 -9.22
CA SER A 314 5.09 -8.20 -9.13
C SER A 314 6.50 -7.66 -9.37
N THR A 315 6.66 -6.68 -10.28
CA THR A 315 7.94 -5.99 -10.52
C THR A 315 8.37 -5.19 -9.28
N VAL A 316 7.48 -4.37 -8.72
CA VAL A 316 7.75 -3.63 -7.47
C VAL A 316 8.12 -4.60 -6.34
N ARG A 317 7.36 -5.67 -6.17
CA ARG A 317 7.61 -6.73 -5.18
C ARG A 317 9.01 -7.34 -5.32
N GLY A 318 9.41 -7.69 -6.55
CA GLY A 318 10.73 -8.26 -6.84
C GLY A 318 11.86 -7.34 -6.39
N LEU A 319 11.73 -6.03 -6.63
CA LEU A 319 12.70 -5.02 -6.22
C LEU A 319 12.75 -4.78 -4.70
N LEU A 320 11.71 -5.18 -3.97
CA LEU A 320 11.59 -5.05 -2.52
C LEU A 320 11.78 -6.38 -1.76
N GLY A 321 12.53 -7.32 -2.33
CA GLY A 321 12.88 -8.57 -1.65
C GLY A 321 11.72 -9.56 -1.51
N ASN A 322 10.75 -9.49 -2.39
CA ASN A 322 9.55 -10.33 -2.43
C ASN A 322 8.64 -10.20 -1.20
N LEU A 323 8.51 -9.00 -0.65
CA LEU A 323 7.55 -8.72 0.41
C LEU A 323 6.12 -9.12 0.00
N PRO A 324 5.26 -9.58 0.94
CA PRO A 324 3.84 -9.77 0.68
C PRO A 324 3.17 -8.48 0.21
N ILE A 325 2.09 -8.60 -0.57
CA ILE A 325 1.33 -7.44 -1.08
C ILE A 325 -0.06 -7.42 -0.43
N LEU A 326 -0.51 -6.24 -0.01
CA LEU A 326 -1.89 -5.94 0.33
C LEU A 326 -2.42 -4.92 -0.69
N PHE A 327 -3.47 -5.26 -1.42
CA PHE A 327 -4.21 -4.29 -2.22
C PHE A 327 -5.11 -3.45 -1.32
N TRP A 328 -5.05 -2.13 -1.49
CA TRP A 328 -5.73 -1.17 -0.63
C TRP A 328 -6.56 -0.19 -1.46
N GLN A 329 -7.64 0.33 -0.87
CA GLN A 329 -8.62 1.19 -1.55
C GLN A 329 -9.12 0.59 -2.88
N THR A 330 -9.26 -0.74 -2.93
CA THR A 330 -9.79 -1.40 -4.11
C THR A 330 -11.27 -1.02 -4.28
N PRO A 331 -11.69 -0.46 -5.44
CA PRO A 331 -13.03 0.05 -5.60
C PRO A 331 -14.10 -1.05 -5.54
N MET A 332 -15.27 -0.70 -5.00
CA MET A 332 -16.41 -1.61 -4.90
C MET A 332 -17.36 -1.51 -6.10
N GLY A 333 -17.16 -0.56 -6.98
CA GLY A 333 -17.97 -0.32 -8.15
C GLY A 333 -18.16 1.17 -8.43
N VAL A 334 -18.93 1.48 -9.46
CA VAL A 334 -19.21 2.86 -9.86
C VAL A 334 -20.25 3.51 -8.97
N PRO A 335 -20.28 4.85 -8.87
CA PRO A 335 -21.37 5.56 -8.21
C PRO A 335 -22.73 5.18 -8.83
N SER A 336 -23.72 4.92 -8.00
CA SER A 336 -25.08 4.61 -8.48
C SER A 336 -25.71 5.77 -9.28
N THR A 337 -25.20 7.00 -9.15
CA THR A 337 -25.65 8.21 -9.84
C THR A 337 -24.92 8.47 -11.16
N THR A 338 -23.86 7.71 -11.52
CA THR A 338 -23.16 7.91 -12.79
C THR A 338 -24.03 7.53 -13.99
N PRO A 339 -23.77 8.10 -15.20
CA PRO A 339 -24.40 7.63 -16.42
C PRO A 339 -24.19 6.13 -16.61
N GLY A 340 -25.31 5.38 -16.78
CA GLY A 340 -25.29 3.91 -16.81
C GLY A 340 -25.02 3.25 -15.48
N GLY A 341 -24.81 3.99 -14.39
CA GLY A 341 -24.73 3.50 -13.03
C GLY A 341 -26.13 3.44 -12.41
N THR A 342 -26.40 2.39 -11.66
CA THR A 342 -27.61 2.21 -10.85
C THR A 342 -27.22 1.54 -9.54
N THR A 343 -28.09 1.58 -8.55
CA THR A 343 -27.88 0.77 -7.35
C THR A 343 -27.65 -0.69 -7.76
N GLY A 344 -26.56 -1.28 -7.25
CA GLY A 344 -26.13 -2.62 -7.66
C GLY A 344 -25.50 -2.70 -9.05
N HIS A 345 -25.08 -1.56 -9.63
CA HIS A 345 -24.38 -1.52 -10.89
C HIS A 345 -22.89 -1.89 -10.73
N PHE A 346 -22.37 -2.67 -11.66
CA PHE A 346 -21.04 -3.28 -11.57
C PHE A 346 -20.25 -3.11 -12.87
N ARG A 347 -20.12 -1.88 -13.35
CA ARG A 347 -19.24 -1.55 -14.48
C ARG A 347 -17.77 -1.56 -14.09
N ASP A 348 -17.50 -1.37 -12.80
CA ASP A 348 -16.23 -1.63 -12.17
C ASP A 348 -16.15 -3.12 -11.83
N TYR A 349 -15.17 -3.81 -12.35
CA TYR A 349 -15.06 -5.27 -12.23
C TYR A 349 -14.17 -5.73 -11.08
N HIS A 350 -13.62 -4.84 -10.25
CA HIS A 350 -12.64 -5.22 -9.23
C HIS A 350 -13.17 -6.27 -8.26
N VAL A 351 -14.32 -6.05 -7.64
CA VAL A 351 -14.91 -7.03 -6.70
C VAL A 351 -15.12 -8.37 -7.40
N HIS A 352 -15.73 -8.35 -8.58
CA HIS A 352 -16.00 -9.58 -9.33
C HIS A 352 -14.70 -10.28 -9.74
N TYR A 353 -13.82 -9.57 -10.45
CA TYR A 353 -12.60 -10.20 -10.99
C TYR A 353 -11.70 -10.74 -9.89
N MET A 354 -11.41 -9.96 -8.84
CA MET A 354 -10.47 -10.35 -7.80
C MET A 354 -10.98 -11.54 -6.97
N LEU A 355 -12.29 -11.58 -6.66
CA LEU A 355 -12.89 -12.68 -5.90
C LEU A 355 -13.15 -13.93 -6.74
N MET A 356 -13.25 -13.80 -8.06
CA MET A 356 -13.38 -14.95 -8.98
C MET A 356 -12.03 -15.51 -9.43
N HIS A 357 -10.94 -14.74 -9.33
CA HIS A 357 -9.58 -15.15 -9.71
C HIS A 357 -8.58 -15.10 -8.55
N PRO A 358 -8.94 -15.47 -7.31
CA PRO A 358 -8.12 -15.22 -6.12
C PRO A 358 -6.76 -15.93 -6.18
N THR A 359 -6.66 -17.05 -6.90
CA THR A 359 -5.41 -17.81 -7.04
C THR A 359 -4.35 -17.05 -7.84
N GLN A 360 -4.74 -16.18 -8.77
CA GLN A 360 -3.79 -15.31 -9.48
C GLN A 360 -3.13 -14.32 -8.51
N TYR A 361 -3.92 -13.77 -7.59
CA TYR A 361 -3.43 -12.84 -6.57
C TYR A 361 -2.50 -13.52 -5.57
N THR A 362 -2.88 -14.69 -5.04
CA THR A 362 -2.00 -15.41 -4.10
C THR A 362 -0.70 -15.85 -4.77
N ALA A 363 -0.73 -16.28 -6.04
CA ALA A 363 0.46 -16.63 -6.82
C ALA A 363 1.40 -15.42 -7.03
N ALA A 364 0.86 -14.22 -7.16
CA ALA A 364 1.63 -12.97 -7.22
C ALA A 364 2.15 -12.48 -5.85
N GLY A 365 1.82 -13.19 -4.76
CA GLY A 365 2.24 -12.84 -3.40
C GLY A 365 1.30 -11.87 -2.69
N VAL A 366 0.07 -11.70 -3.18
CA VAL A 366 -0.97 -10.91 -2.51
C VAL A 366 -1.58 -11.73 -1.38
N PHE A 367 -1.47 -11.19 -0.14
CA PHE A 367 -2.05 -11.86 1.03
C PHE A 367 -3.42 -11.30 1.41
N ALA A 368 -3.74 -10.07 0.99
CA ALA A 368 -4.99 -9.40 1.34
C ALA A 368 -5.44 -8.41 0.26
N ILE A 369 -6.76 -8.23 0.15
CA ILE A 369 -7.41 -7.19 -0.64
C ILE A 369 -8.40 -6.45 0.27
N VAL A 370 -8.21 -5.14 0.45
CA VAL A 370 -9.11 -4.27 1.21
C VAL A 370 -9.92 -3.42 0.25
N PHE A 371 -11.22 -3.66 0.20
CA PHE A 371 -12.16 -2.94 -0.64
C PHE A 371 -12.71 -1.71 0.08
N SER A 372 -12.91 -0.62 -0.65
CA SER A 372 -13.47 0.61 -0.10
C SER A 372 -14.26 1.39 -1.14
N ALA A 373 -15.02 2.37 -0.68
CA ALA A 373 -15.61 3.33 -1.58
C ALA A 373 -14.52 4.13 -2.32
N GLY A 374 -14.76 4.43 -3.59
CA GLY A 374 -13.95 5.40 -4.32
C GLY A 374 -14.40 6.84 -4.09
N ALA A 375 -13.89 7.77 -4.89
CA ALA A 375 -14.29 9.18 -4.85
C ALA A 375 -15.77 9.38 -5.27
N ALA A 376 -16.31 10.56 -4.96
CA ALA A 376 -17.62 11.03 -5.42
C ALA A 376 -18.79 10.07 -5.13
N SER A 377 -18.89 9.58 -3.89
CA SER A 377 -20.00 8.71 -3.46
C SER A 377 -20.11 7.42 -4.26
N GLN A 378 -19.00 6.85 -4.62
CA GLN A 378 -18.96 5.54 -5.26
C GLN A 378 -19.60 4.45 -4.38
N THR A 379 -19.89 3.33 -5.02
CA THR A 379 -20.61 2.22 -4.41
C THR A 379 -19.93 1.70 -3.14
N THR A 380 -20.74 1.49 -2.11
CA THR A 380 -20.37 0.84 -0.84
C THR A 380 -21.18 -0.44 -0.69
N ILE A 381 -20.95 -1.24 0.37
CA ILE A 381 -21.77 -2.43 0.65
C ILE A 381 -23.26 -2.12 0.80
N THR A 382 -23.64 -0.87 1.08
CA THR A 382 -25.07 -0.46 1.20
C THR A 382 -25.71 -0.09 -0.13
N THR A 383 -24.92 0.15 -1.18
CA THR A 383 -25.40 0.61 -2.49
C THR A 383 -25.00 -0.32 -3.64
N ASP A 384 -24.21 -1.35 -3.37
CA ASP A 384 -23.75 -2.32 -4.36
C ASP A 384 -24.78 -3.40 -4.74
N GLY A 385 -25.99 -3.34 -4.18
CA GLY A 385 -27.04 -4.34 -4.42
C GLY A 385 -26.71 -5.72 -3.86
N GLY A 386 -25.75 -5.83 -2.93
CA GLY A 386 -25.32 -7.07 -2.30
C GLY A 386 -24.27 -7.86 -3.10
N GLN A 387 -23.64 -7.22 -4.08
CA GLN A 387 -22.59 -7.87 -4.89
C GLN A 387 -21.43 -8.35 -4.02
N PHE A 388 -20.87 -7.46 -3.20
CA PHE A 388 -19.75 -7.82 -2.34
C PHE A 388 -20.11 -8.95 -1.40
N ALA A 389 -21.24 -8.84 -0.69
CA ALA A 389 -21.71 -9.89 0.23
C ALA A 389 -21.84 -11.25 -0.45
N THR A 390 -22.42 -11.29 -1.66
CA THR A 390 -22.62 -12.50 -2.43
C THR A 390 -21.29 -13.12 -2.89
N LEU A 391 -20.43 -12.34 -3.51
CA LEU A 391 -19.16 -12.81 -4.06
C LEU A 391 -18.16 -13.18 -2.97
N PHE A 392 -18.10 -12.39 -1.91
CA PHE A 392 -17.22 -12.68 -0.78
C PHE A 392 -17.65 -13.95 -0.03
N SER A 393 -18.96 -14.15 0.18
CA SER A 393 -19.47 -15.40 0.75
C SER A 393 -19.15 -16.61 -0.13
N ALA A 394 -19.31 -16.48 -1.45
CA ALA A 394 -18.95 -17.55 -2.39
C ALA A 394 -17.44 -17.84 -2.38
N TYR A 395 -16.61 -16.79 -2.32
CA TYR A 395 -15.16 -16.92 -2.15
C TYR A 395 -14.80 -17.66 -0.85
N LEU A 396 -15.42 -17.31 0.28
CA LEU A 396 -15.15 -17.94 1.57
C LEU A 396 -15.54 -19.41 1.62
N ALA A 397 -16.50 -19.85 0.79
CA ALA A 397 -16.86 -21.27 0.67
C ALA A 397 -15.78 -22.12 -0.02
N ASN A 398 -14.91 -21.50 -0.85
CA ASN A 398 -13.80 -22.16 -1.52
C ASN A 398 -12.61 -21.20 -1.67
N PRO A 399 -11.94 -20.83 -0.57
CA PRO A 399 -10.93 -19.80 -0.57
C PRO A 399 -9.63 -20.26 -1.25
N ALA A 400 -8.97 -19.34 -1.94
CA ALA A 400 -7.64 -19.59 -2.49
C ALA A 400 -6.59 -19.63 -1.37
N PRO A 401 -5.78 -20.70 -1.29
CA PRO A 401 -4.74 -20.80 -0.27
C PRO A 401 -3.67 -19.72 -0.48
N TYR A 402 -3.19 -19.17 0.63
CA TYR A 402 -1.99 -18.36 0.67
C TYR A 402 -0.85 -19.17 1.30
N PRO A 403 0.35 -19.22 0.70
CA PRO A 403 1.45 -20.03 1.22
C PRO A 403 1.84 -19.61 2.64
N ASN A 404 2.02 -20.59 3.51
CA ASN A 404 2.54 -20.40 4.88
C ASN A 404 4.05 -20.25 4.87
#